data_2242bee29fec9df1b9ef470d07325bc9
#
_entry.id   2242bee29fec9df1b9ef470d07325bc9
#
_cell.length_a   1.000
_cell.length_b   1.000
_cell.length_c   1.000
_cell.angle_alpha   90.00
_cell.angle_beta   90.00
_cell.angle_gamma   90.00
#
_symmetry.space_group_name_H-M   'P 1'
#
loop_
_entity.id
_entity.type
_entity.pdbx_description
1 polymer ?
#
loop_
_entity_poly.entity_id
_entity_poly.type
_entity_poly.pdbx_seq_one_letter_code
_entity_poly.pdbx_strand_id
1 'polypeptide(L)'
;MFEQKFRLITILLLLGQGSCNSPRLMLHQDLRDASDCYQVEGRMALRFRPRLAYGPYSTTYVRRGAVRSYQWTAGVRTRGASQKMKIILANPSSGYFDTIQTYARMKERDLPLWNGRIALPLTYRNLLTGEIRSGLGRTAVFALYPGDHPWSSVERCGHLEIPGEPLLEIFRYNTIEGGRQIPLARGIGYRMVQNSRTIAQVTVINRGEVCISRDLNPDLEHRITSLFSVILLMQNLD
;
A
#
# COMPACT_ATOMS: atom_id res chain seq x y z
N MET A 1 -4.25 45.11 32.30
CA MET A 1 -3.23 44.53 31.41
C MET A 1 -3.22 43.01 31.43
N PHE A 2 -3.62 42.32 32.48
CA PHE A 2 -3.71 40.85 32.56
C PHE A 2 -4.88 40.27 31.79
N GLU A 3 -6.06 40.85 31.79
CA GLU A 3 -7.26 40.36 31.09
C GLU A 3 -7.14 40.38 29.56
N GLN A 4 -6.43 41.35 28.99
CA GLN A 4 -6.23 41.39 27.54
C GLN A 4 -5.33 40.27 27.05
N LYS A 5 -4.31 39.91 27.82
CA LYS A 5 -3.42 38.76 27.46
C LYS A 5 -4.14 37.43 27.54
N PHE A 6 -5.06 37.26 28.48
CA PHE A 6 -5.84 36.05 28.63
C PHE A 6 -6.83 35.85 27.45
N ARG A 7 -7.48 36.91 26.98
CA ARG A 7 -8.37 36.89 25.84
C ARG A 7 -7.64 36.55 24.52
N LEU A 8 -6.41 37.03 24.35
CA LEU A 8 -5.60 36.71 23.16
C LEU A 8 -5.19 35.23 23.11
N ILE A 9 -4.83 34.65 24.24
CA ILE A 9 -4.45 33.23 24.36
C ILE A 9 -5.67 32.33 24.06
N THR A 10 -6.86 32.70 24.55
CA THR A 10 -8.08 31.93 24.30
C THR A 10 -8.49 31.96 22.82
N ILE A 11 -8.32 33.10 22.15
CA ILE A 11 -8.58 33.22 20.70
C ILE A 11 -7.57 32.40 19.88
N LEU A 12 -6.30 32.39 20.25
CA LEU A 12 -5.27 31.59 19.59
C LEU A 12 -5.53 30.09 19.77
N LEU A 13 -6.02 29.65 20.92
CA LEU A 13 -6.41 28.22 21.15
C LEU A 13 -7.66 27.83 20.39
N LEU A 14 -8.60 28.74 20.17
CA LEU A 14 -9.80 28.46 19.37
C LEU A 14 -9.52 28.43 17.86
N LEU A 15 -8.55 29.20 17.37
CA LEU A 15 -8.12 29.16 15.95
C LEU A 15 -7.31 27.92 15.61
N GLY A 16 -6.72 27.23 16.59
CA GLY A 16 -5.98 25.97 16.38
C GLY A 16 -6.86 24.73 16.19
N GLN A 17 -8.17 24.83 16.34
CA GLN A 17 -9.13 23.73 16.13
C GLN A 17 -9.62 23.59 14.69
N GLY A 18 -8.94 24.19 13.72
CA GLY A 18 -9.15 23.86 12.33
C GLY A 18 -8.91 22.34 12.17
N SER A 19 -9.99 21.54 12.15
CA SER A 19 -9.89 20.12 11.92
C SER A 19 -9.20 19.93 10.57
N CYS A 20 -7.94 19.53 10.59
CA CYS A 20 -7.27 19.05 9.40
C CYS A 20 -8.04 17.82 8.92
N ASN A 21 -9.05 18.03 8.09
CA ASN A 21 -9.71 16.95 7.38
C ASN A 21 -8.64 16.29 6.51
N SER A 22 -8.12 15.19 6.99
CA SER A 22 -7.17 14.40 6.21
C SER A 22 -7.83 14.00 4.89
N PRO A 23 -7.16 14.21 3.76
CA PRO A 23 -7.73 13.89 2.45
C PRO A 23 -8.13 12.41 2.42
N ARG A 24 -9.34 12.12 1.95
CA ARG A 24 -9.82 10.77 1.72
C ARG A 24 -9.66 10.41 0.26
N LEU A 25 -9.32 9.17 0.00
CA LEU A 25 -9.29 8.64 -1.35
C LEU A 25 -10.73 8.53 -1.87
N MET A 26 -10.96 8.96 -3.11
CA MET A 26 -12.28 8.82 -3.73
C MET A 26 -12.56 7.34 -3.99
N LEU A 27 -13.71 6.85 -3.55
CA LEU A 27 -14.15 5.49 -3.86
C LEU A 27 -14.53 5.40 -5.35
N HIS A 28 -14.02 4.36 -6.03
CA HIS A 28 -14.35 4.13 -7.44
C HIS A 28 -15.85 3.88 -7.61
N GLN A 29 -16.42 4.37 -8.72
CA GLN A 29 -17.86 4.30 -8.97
C GLN A 29 -18.43 2.87 -8.88
N ASP A 30 -17.69 1.86 -9.36
CA ASP A 30 -18.12 0.45 -9.33
C ASP A 30 -18.31 -0.10 -7.91
N LEU A 31 -17.70 0.55 -6.92
CA LEU A 31 -17.71 0.11 -5.52
C LEU A 31 -18.70 0.90 -4.64
N ARG A 32 -19.24 2.04 -5.10
CA ARG A 32 -20.01 2.95 -4.24
C ARG A 32 -21.14 2.29 -3.49
N ASP A 33 -21.95 1.50 -4.21
CA ASP A 33 -23.16 0.88 -3.62
C ASP A 33 -23.03 -0.65 -3.48
N ALA A 34 -21.95 -1.21 -4.01
CA ALA A 34 -21.74 -2.65 -4.15
C ALA A 34 -20.61 -3.20 -3.27
N SER A 35 -20.04 -2.40 -2.38
CA SER A 35 -18.89 -2.83 -1.57
C SER A 35 -19.10 -2.67 -0.07
N ASP A 36 -18.35 -3.45 0.69
CA ASP A 36 -18.14 -3.26 2.12
C ASP A 36 -16.78 -2.59 2.32
N CYS A 37 -16.77 -1.50 3.11
CA CYS A 37 -15.56 -0.74 3.38
C CYS A 37 -15.18 -0.86 4.86
N TYR A 38 -13.94 -1.17 5.13
CA TYR A 38 -13.39 -1.40 6.46
C TYR A 38 -12.22 -0.47 6.73
N GLN A 39 -12.26 0.24 7.84
CA GLN A 39 -11.12 1.01 8.33
C GLN A 39 -10.03 0.05 8.82
N VAL A 40 -8.77 0.37 8.52
CA VAL A 40 -7.63 -0.44 8.93
C VAL A 40 -7.16 -0.02 10.31
N GLU A 41 -7.05 -0.98 11.21
CA GLU A 41 -6.49 -0.80 12.54
C GLU A 41 -5.09 -1.40 12.65
N GLY A 42 -4.30 -0.90 13.60
CA GLY A 42 -3.00 -1.47 13.94
C GLY A 42 -1.86 -1.20 12.96
N ARG A 43 -2.07 -0.38 11.91
CA ARG A 43 -1.06 0.04 10.95
C ARG A 43 -0.11 1.09 11.54
N MET A 44 0.66 0.72 12.55
CA MET A 44 1.70 1.61 13.10
C MET A 44 3.08 1.20 12.58
N ALA A 45 3.73 2.10 11.84
CA ALA A 45 5.05 1.88 11.24
C ALA A 45 6.15 1.54 12.27
N LEU A 46 6.02 1.99 13.50
CA LEU A 46 7.01 1.81 14.57
C LEU A 46 6.82 0.55 15.42
N ARG A 47 5.77 -0.25 15.19
CA ARG A 47 5.61 -1.49 15.95
C ARG A 47 6.49 -2.60 15.35
N PHE A 48 7.31 -3.22 16.18
CA PHE A 48 8.11 -4.40 15.83
C PHE A 48 7.24 -5.57 15.32
N ARG A 49 6.00 -5.65 15.74
CA ARG A 49 5.00 -6.63 15.30
C ARG A 49 3.70 -5.92 14.97
N PRO A 50 3.59 -5.32 13.78
CA PRO A 50 2.34 -4.69 13.37
C PRO A 50 1.25 -5.76 13.27
N ARG A 51 0.09 -5.47 13.84
CA ARG A 51 -1.11 -6.29 13.66
C ARG A 51 -2.11 -5.45 12.90
N LEU A 52 -2.42 -5.87 11.67
CA LEU A 52 -3.50 -5.27 10.92
C LEU A 52 -4.81 -5.98 11.27
N ALA A 53 -5.89 -5.19 11.41
CA ALA A 53 -7.25 -5.70 11.45
C ALA A 53 -8.13 -4.80 10.58
N TYR A 54 -9.01 -5.39 9.80
CA TYR A 54 -10.02 -4.70 9.01
C TYR A 54 -11.15 -5.67 8.65
N GLY A 55 -12.38 -5.28 8.97
CA GLY A 55 -13.53 -6.18 8.86
C GLY A 55 -13.30 -7.48 9.62
N PRO A 56 -13.59 -8.63 9.01
CA PRO A 56 -13.39 -9.94 9.64
C PRO A 56 -11.93 -10.43 9.58
N TYR A 57 -11.02 -9.68 8.94
CA TYR A 57 -9.64 -10.09 8.70
C TYR A 57 -8.68 -9.53 9.73
N SER A 58 -7.73 -10.35 10.17
CA SER A 58 -6.64 -9.91 11.05
C SER A 58 -5.34 -10.65 10.76
N THR A 59 -4.21 -9.93 10.87
CA THR A 59 -2.90 -10.58 10.80
C THR A 59 -2.56 -11.20 12.15
N THR A 60 -2.35 -12.50 12.17
CA THR A 60 -1.93 -13.23 13.37
C THR A 60 -0.42 -13.27 13.52
N TYR A 61 0.30 -13.13 12.40
CA TYR A 61 1.74 -13.15 12.35
C TYR A 61 2.29 -12.23 11.26
N VAL A 62 3.26 -11.39 11.62
CA VAL A 62 4.03 -10.57 10.68
C VAL A 62 5.50 -10.64 11.06
N ARG A 63 6.33 -11.15 10.16
CA ARG A 63 7.79 -11.16 10.31
C ARG A 63 8.44 -10.50 9.12
N ARG A 64 9.18 -9.42 9.38
CA ARG A 64 10.05 -8.78 8.40
C ARG A 64 11.47 -9.29 8.57
N GLY A 65 12.08 -9.71 7.48
CA GLY A 65 13.50 -10.00 7.42
C GLY A 65 14.34 -8.73 7.48
N ALA A 66 15.62 -8.87 7.74
CA ALA A 66 16.55 -7.75 7.64
C ALA A 66 16.58 -7.16 6.22
N VAL A 67 16.68 -5.86 6.13
CA VAL A 67 16.97 -5.17 4.86
C VAL A 67 18.42 -5.46 4.50
N ARG A 68 18.64 -5.99 3.31
CA ARG A 68 19.98 -6.16 2.73
C ARG A 68 20.18 -5.08 1.71
N SER A 69 21.13 -4.19 1.92
CA SER A 69 21.45 -3.10 1.01
C SER A 69 22.89 -3.17 0.54
N TYR A 70 23.13 -2.64 -0.64
CA TYR A 70 24.46 -2.47 -1.21
C TYR A 70 24.52 -1.15 -1.98
N GLN A 71 25.71 -0.58 -2.05
CA GLN A 71 26.03 0.59 -2.87
C GLN A 71 27.41 0.44 -3.44
N TRP A 72 27.58 0.77 -4.71
CA TRP A 72 28.89 0.88 -5.34
C TRP A 72 28.86 2.03 -6.36
N THR A 73 30.04 2.60 -6.67
CA THR A 73 30.19 3.72 -7.60
C THR A 73 31.37 3.46 -8.53
N ALA A 74 31.08 3.46 -9.83
CA ALA A 74 32.08 3.39 -10.89
C ALA A 74 31.60 4.27 -12.05
N GLY A 75 31.75 5.60 -11.89
CA GLY A 75 31.16 6.58 -12.79
C GLY A 75 29.65 6.74 -12.58
N VAL A 76 28.90 5.63 -12.51
CA VAL A 76 27.50 5.56 -12.17
C VAL A 76 27.36 4.98 -10.76
N ARG A 77 26.59 5.63 -9.91
CA ARG A 77 26.26 5.11 -8.59
C ARG A 77 25.09 4.13 -8.71
N THR A 78 25.30 2.93 -8.21
CA THR A 78 24.26 1.90 -8.14
C THR A 78 23.95 1.60 -6.69
N ARG A 79 22.69 1.68 -6.32
CA ARG A 79 22.15 1.29 -5.01
C ARG A 79 21.14 0.17 -5.18
N GLY A 80 21.08 -0.71 -4.22
CA GLY A 80 20.02 -1.71 -4.17
C GLY A 80 19.69 -2.10 -2.74
N ALA A 81 18.44 -2.44 -2.53
CA ALA A 81 17.96 -2.96 -1.29
C ALA A 81 16.99 -4.12 -1.53
N SER A 82 16.93 -5.04 -0.59
CA SER A 82 15.96 -6.13 -0.64
C SER A 82 15.50 -6.53 0.76
N GLN A 83 14.25 -6.97 0.87
CA GLN A 83 13.66 -7.43 2.10
C GLN A 83 12.68 -8.56 1.84
N LYS A 84 12.67 -9.57 2.72
CA LYS A 84 11.66 -10.62 2.76
C LYS A 84 10.66 -10.32 3.87
N MET A 85 9.40 -10.66 3.64
CA MET A 85 8.38 -10.57 4.67
C MET A 85 7.49 -11.81 4.63
N LYS A 86 7.09 -12.30 5.80
CA LYS A 86 6.09 -13.36 5.97
C LYS A 86 4.94 -12.81 6.80
N ILE A 87 3.71 -13.03 6.30
CA ILE A 87 2.46 -12.62 6.95
C ILE A 87 1.57 -13.86 7.04
N ILE A 88 0.82 -13.98 8.12
CA ILE A 88 -0.33 -14.89 8.22
C ILE A 88 -1.55 -14.01 8.45
N LEU A 89 -2.48 -14.03 7.50
CA LEU A 89 -3.78 -13.40 7.58
C LEU A 89 -4.80 -14.48 7.90
N ALA A 90 -5.71 -14.19 8.82
CA ALA A 90 -6.79 -15.07 9.19
C ALA A 90 -8.14 -14.33 9.15
N ASN A 91 -9.17 -15.07 8.81
CA ASN A 91 -10.56 -14.70 9.04
C ASN A 91 -11.15 -15.72 10.03
N PRO A 92 -11.22 -15.38 11.33
CA PRO A 92 -11.69 -16.32 12.35
C PRO A 92 -13.12 -16.79 12.14
N SER A 93 -13.98 -15.94 11.54
CA SER A 93 -15.40 -16.25 11.32
C SER A 93 -15.63 -17.35 10.28
N SER A 94 -14.75 -17.45 9.29
CA SER A 94 -14.82 -18.47 8.22
C SER A 94 -13.82 -19.61 8.38
N GLY A 95 -12.91 -19.51 9.36
CA GLY A 95 -11.82 -20.47 9.54
C GLY A 95 -10.73 -20.39 8.47
N TYR A 96 -10.78 -19.40 7.57
CA TYR A 96 -9.77 -19.20 6.54
C TYR A 96 -8.49 -18.61 7.11
N PHE A 97 -7.36 -19.10 6.59
CA PHE A 97 -6.07 -18.47 6.82
C PHE A 97 -5.18 -18.57 5.57
N ASP A 98 -4.41 -17.52 5.33
CA ASP A 98 -3.41 -17.46 4.28
C ASP A 98 -2.02 -17.23 4.85
N THR A 99 -1.05 -17.95 4.32
CA THR A 99 0.37 -17.65 4.52
C THR A 99 0.91 -16.91 3.31
N ILE A 100 1.38 -15.70 3.53
CA ILE A 100 1.88 -14.81 2.48
C ILE A 100 3.38 -14.69 2.65
N GLN A 101 4.14 -14.96 1.59
CA GLN A 101 5.58 -14.75 1.54
C GLN A 101 5.89 -13.72 0.46
N THR A 102 6.64 -12.68 0.81
CA THR A 102 6.98 -11.60 -0.12
C THR A 102 8.47 -11.38 -0.21
N TYR A 103 8.88 -10.88 -1.36
CA TYR A 103 10.23 -10.43 -1.64
C TYR A 103 10.18 -9.05 -2.30
N ALA A 104 10.61 -8.05 -1.57
CA ALA A 104 10.75 -6.69 -2.07
C ALA A 104 12.19 -6.46 -2.53
N ARG A 105 12.36 -5.83 -3.69
CA ARG A 105 13.65 -5.46 -4.26
C ARG A 105 13.58 -4.07 -4.86
N MET A 106 14.53 -3.23 -4.47
CA MET A 106 14.76 -1.91 -5.06
C MET A 106 16.11 -1.90 -5.75
N LYS A 107 16.19 -1.27 -6.90
CA LYS A 107 17.44 -0.96 -7.61
C LYS A 107 17.36 0.44 -8.18
N GLU A 108 18.35 1.25 -7.86
CA GLU A 108 18.48 2.61 -8.33
C GLU A 108 19.85 2.76 -9.01
N ARG A 109 19.86 3.51 -10.11
CA ARG A 109 21.09 3.97 -10.76
C ARG A 109 21.02 5.46 -10.95
N ASP A 110 22.04 6.17 -10.54
CA ASP A 110 22.16 7.61 -10.72
C ASP A 110 23.56 7.99 -11.21
N LEU A 111 23.63 9.11 -11.92
CA LEU A 111 24.87 9.74 -12.32
C LEU A 111 25.20 10.83 -11.30
N PRO A 112 26.24 10.66 -10.46
CA PRO A 112 26.64 11.69 -9.53
C PRO A 112 27.32 12.84 -10.29
N LEU A 113 26.80 14.05 -10.12
CA LEU A 113 27.32 15.28 -10.67
C LEU A 113 27.88 16.16 -9.55
N TRP A 114 28.83 17.08 -9.89
CA TRP A 114 29.45 18.01 -8.95
C TRP A 114 29.94 17.34 -7.66
N ASN A 115 30.85 16.37 -7.80
CA ASN A 115 31.39 15.60 -6.68
C ASN A 115 30.33 14.91 -5.82
N GLY A 116 29.25 14.45 -6.43
CA GLY A 116 28.16 13.73 -5.78
C GLY A 116 27.12 14.59 -5.08
N ARG A 117 27.21 15.92 -5.18
CA ARG A 117 26.23 16.84 -4.57
C ARG A 117 24.86 16.79 -5.26
N ILE A 118 24.85 16.48 -6.56
CA ILE A 118 23.62 16.28 -7.34
C ILE A 118 23.67 14.88 -7.92
N ALA A 119 22.53 14.21 -7.92
CA ALA A 119 22.35 12.91 -8.56
C ALA A 119 21.33 13.04 -9.68
N LEU A 120 21.72 12.69 -10.89
CA LEU A 120 20.80 12.56 -12.02
C LEU A 120 20.28 11.11 -12.05
N PRO A 121 19.00 10.86 -11.77
CA PRO A 121 18.46 9.52 -11.79
C PRO A 121 18.44 8.97 -13.21
N LEU A 122 19.09 7.82 -13.43
CA LEU A 122 19.12 7.10 -14.70
C LEU A 122 18.08 6.00 -14.75
N THR A 123 17.93 5.27 -13.64
CA THR A 123 16.99 4.15 -13.55
C THR A 123 16.58 3.95 -12.10
N TYR A 124 15.28 3.79 -11.89
CA TYR A 124 14.71 3.37 -10.63
C TYR A 124 13.77 2.19 -10.89
N ARG A 125 13.98 1.10 -10.18
CA ARG A 125 13.12 -0.08 -10.24
C ARG A 125 12.79 -0.53 -8.83
N ASN A 126 11.50 -0.65 -8.56
CA ASN A 126 11.01 -1.22 -7.32
C ASN A 126 10.06 -2.36 -7.69
N LEU A 127 10.32 -3.53 -7.14
CA LEU A 127 9.56 -4.75 -7.43
C LEU A 127 9.22 -5.43 -6.11
N LEU A 128 7.96 -5.73 -5.92
CA LEU A 128 7.46 -6.55 -4.84
C LEU A 128 6.77 -7.76 -5.43
N THR A 129 7.31 -8.94 -5.22
CA THR A 129 6.69 -10.20 -5.63
C THR A 129 6.34 -11.04 -4.42
N GLY A 130 5.45 -11.97 -4.59
CA GLY A 130 5.13 -12.92 -3.53
C GLY A 130 4.13 -13.98 -3.93
N GLU A 131 3.92 -14.88 -2.99
CA GLU A 131 2.94 -15.94 -3.08
C GLU A 131 2.01 -15.90 -1.88
N ILE A 132 0.76 -16.24 -2.12
CA ILE A 132 -0.30 -16.37 -1.12
C ILE A 132 -0.74 -17.83 -1.13
N ARG A 133 -0.42 -18.56 -0.07
CA ARG A 133 -0.81 -19.97 0.09
C ARG A 133 -1.98 -20.07 1.05
N SER A 134 -3.11 -20.59 0.59
CA SER A 134 -4.23 -20.86 1.49
C SER A 134 -4.01 -22.12 2.31
N GLY A 135 -4.70 -22.18 3.43
CA GLY A 135 -4.80 -23.41 4.21
C GLY A 135 -5.37 -24.61 3.43
N LEU A 136 -6.07 -24.36 2.31
CA LEU A 136 -6.60 -25.37 1.41
C LEU A 136 -5.62 -25.81 0.30
N GLY A 137 -4.35 -25.36 0.35
CA GLY A 137 -3.29 -25.76 -0.57
C GLY A 137 -3.24 -25.00 -1.90
N ARG A 138 -4.19 -24.13 -2.21
CA ARG A 138 -4.15 -23.29 -3.41
C ARG A 138 -3.14 -22.16 -3.24
N THR A 139 -2.34 -21.91 -4.27
CA THR A 139 -1.33 -20.84 -4.29
C THR A 139 -1.69 -19.80 -5.33
N ALA A 140 -1.73 -18.54 -4.93
CA ALA A 140 -1.78 -17.40 -5.84
C ALA A 140 -0.42 -16.70 -5.85
N VAL A 141 -0.06 -16.08 -6.97
CA VAL A 141 1.18 -15.29 -7.10
C VAL A 141 0.88 -13.87 -7.48
N PHE A 142 1.70 -12.93 -7.04
CA PHE A 142 1.52 -11.53 -7.38
C PHE A 142 2.84 -10.84 -7.66
N ALA A 143 2.75 -9.79 -8.47
CA ALA A 143 3.84 -8.85 -8.68
C ALA A 143 3.30 -7.42 -8.62
N LEU A 144 4.00 -6.55 -7.90
CA LEU A 144 3.73 -5.13 -7.80
C LEU A 144 4.97 -4.37 -8.22
N TYR A 145 4.77 -3.34 -9.02
CA TYR A 145 5.77 -2.39 -9.49
C TYR A 145 5.44 -1.01 -8.90
N PRO A 146 5.74 -0.75 -7.60
CA PRO A 146 5.23 0.43 -6.89
C PRO A 146 5.70 1.78 -7.46
N GLY A 147 6.42 1.78 -8.54
CA GLY A 147 6.84 2.97 -9.30
C GLY A 147 8.23 2.79 -9.86
N ASP A 148 8.34 2.83 -11.18
CA ASP A 148 9.63 2.82 -11.87
C ASP A 148 10.24 4.23 -11.95
N HIS A 149 9.42 5.27 -11.79
CA HIS A 149 9.89 6.67 -11.78
C HIS A 149 8.83 7.59 -11.14
N PRO A 150 9.23 8.67 -10.43
CA PRO A 150 8.32 9.67 -9.91
C PRO A 150 7.39 10.29 -10.97
N TRP A 151 7.79 10.28 -12.21
CA TRP A 151 7.10 10.87 -13.34
C TRP A 151 6.38 9.84 -14.24
N SER A 152 6.33 8.59 -13.82
CA SER A 152 5.64 7.54 -14.60
C SER A 152 4.13 7.73 -14.51
N SER A 153 3.51 7.98 -15.66
CA SER A 153 2.04 8.04 -15.81
C SER A 153 1.39 6.66 -15.86
N VAL A 154 2.18 5.58 -15.74
CA VAL A 154 1.66 4.21 -15.84
C VAL A 154 0.81 3.91 -14.61
N GLU A 155 -0.49 3.85 -14.81
CA GLU A 155 -1.46 3.53 -13.77
C GLU A 155 -1.41 2.07 -13.34
N ARG A 156 -1.23 1.14 -14.31
CA ARG A 156 -1.11 -0.29 -14.02
C ARG A 156 0.23 -0.56 -13.34
N CYS A 157 0.17 -1.06 -12.14
CA CYS A 157 1.35 -1.26 -11.30
C CYS A 157 1.50 -2.69 -10.78
N GLY A 158 0.74 -3.65 -11.29
CA GLY A 158 0.89 -5.03 -10.88
C GLY A 158 -0.23 -5.94 -11.34
N HIS A 159 -0.16 -7.16 -10.84
CA HIS A 159 -1.17 -8.20 -11.07
C HIS A 159 -1.20 -9.21 -9.92
N LEU A 160 -2.32 -9.92 -9.82
CA LEU A 160 -2.51 -11.11 -8.98
C LEU A 160 -3.04 -12.24 -9.86
N GLU A 161 -2.35 -13.36 -9.85
CA GLU A 161 -2.72 -14.57 -10.58
C GLU A 161 -3.22 -15.62 -9.59
N ILE A 162 -4.44 -16.07 -9.78
CA ILE A 162 -5.07 -17.14 -9.00
C ILE A 162 -5.42 -18.27 -9.97
N PRO A 163 -4.97 -19.50 -9.76
CA PRO A 163 -5.29 -20.62 -10.64
C PRO A 163 -6.80 -20.82 -10.81
N GLY A 164 -7.27 -20.77 -12.05
CA GLY A 164 -8.69 -20.93 -12.41
C GLY A 164 -9.50 -19.62 -12.40
N GLU A 165 -8.92 -18.50 -12.03
CA GLU A 165 -9.56 -17.17 -12.08
C GLU A 165 -8.97 -16.32 -13.20
N PRO A 166 -9.72 -15.36 -13.77
CA PRO A 166 -9.17 -14.36 -14.65
C PRO A 166 -8.08 -13.53 -13.95
N LEU A 167 -7.11 -13.05 -14.72
CA LEU A 167 -6.04 -12.19 -14.22
C LEU A 167 -6.62 -10.93 -13.55
N LEU A 168 -6.20 -10.65 -12.32
CA LEU A 168 -6.52 -9.41 -11.65
C LEU A 168 -5.40 -8.40 -11.89
N GLU A 169 -5.75 -7.29 -12.45
CA GLU A 169 -4.85 -6.17 -12.70
C GLU A 169 -4.88 -5.18 -11.52
N ILE A 170 -3.71 -4.65 -11.17
CA ILE A 170 -3.57 -3.71 -10.06
C ILE A 170 -3.17 -2.36 -10.63
N PHE A 171 -3.96 -1.35 -10.30
CA PHE A 171 -3.75 0.03 -10.73
C PHE A 171 -3.48 0.92 -9.52
N ARG A 172 -2.59 1.88 -9.69
CA ARG A 172 -2.45 3.00 -8.75
C ARG A 172 -3.67 3.91 -8.85
N TYR A 173 -4.05 4.47 -7.73
CA TYR A 173 -5.16 5.39 -7.65
C TYR A 173 -4.81 6.57 -6.75
N ASN A 174 -4.88 7.78 -7.29
CA ASN A 174 -4.41 9.01 -6.65
C ASN A 174 -5.50 10.10 -6.59
N THR A 175 -6.75 9.77 -6.88
CA THR A 175 -7.86 10.71 -6.85
C THR A 175 -8.45 10.77 -5.45
N ILE A 176 -8.47 11.97 -4.87
CA ILE A 176 -9.13 12.22 -3.57
C ILE A 176 -10.58 12.68 -3.77
N GLU A 177 -11.36 12.66 -2.68
CA GLU A 177 -12.72 13.20 -2.66
C GLU A 177 -12.72 14.62 -3.25
N GLY A 178 -13.74 14.92 -4.10
CA GLY A 178 -13.78 16.14 -4.89
C GLY A 178 -13.09 16.04 -6.25
N GLY A 179 -12.59 14.87 -6.66
CA GLY A 179 -12.05 14.62 -8.01
C GLY A 179 -10.63 15.16 -8.24
N ARG A 180 -10.00 15.74 -7.20
CA ARG A 180 -8.64 16.27 -7.29
C ARG A 180 -7.61 15.14 -7.32
N GLN A 181 -6.72 15.16 -8.29
CA GLN A 181 -5.59 14.25 -8.33
C GLN A 181 -4.42 14.79 -7.49
N ILE A 182 -3.80 13.92 -6.70
CA ILE A 182 -2.54 14.24 -6.01
C ILE A 182 -1.39 13.84 -6.95
N PRO A 183 -0.58 14.80 -7.41
CA PRO A 183 0.48 14.55 -8.38
C PRO A 183 1.71 13.82 -7.80
N LEU A 184 1.58 13.18 -6.65
CA LEU A 184 2.68 12.49 -6.01
C LEU A 184 2.88 11.12 -6.67
N ALA A 185 4.09 10.84 -7.02
CA ALA A 185 4.58 9.65 -7.68
C ALA A 185 4.31 8.32 -6.95
N ARG A 186 3.95 8.39 -5.69
CA ARG A 186 3.63 7.20 -4.88
C ARG A 186 2.13 7.10 -4.77
N GLY A 187 1.56 5.98 -5.20
CA GLY A 187 0.13 5.74 -5.09
C GLY A 187 -0.35 5.92 -3.66
N ILE A 188 -1.38 6.74 -3.47
CA ILE A 188 -2.07 6.90 -2.19
C ILE A 188 -3.13 5.81 -1.98
N GLY A 189 -3.41 5.04 -3.02
CA GLY A 189 -4.27 3.88 -3.02
C GLY A 189 -4.02 2.99 -4.23
N TYR A 190 -4.62 1.82 -4.16
CA TYR A 190 -4.57 0.82 -5.22
C TYR A 190 -5.97 0.27 -5.44
N ARG A 191 -6.31 0.01 -6.70
CA ARG A 191 -7.54 -0.67 -7.10
C ARG A 191 -7.23 -1.96 -7.82
N MET A 192 -8.04 -2.97 -7.61
CA MET A 192 -8.02 -4.21 -8.34
C MET A 192 -9.12 -4.25 -9.38
N VAL A 193 -8.76 -4.64 -10.58
CA VAL A 193 -9.64 -4.69 -11.74
C VAL A 193 -9.67 -6.10 -12.28
N GLN A 194 -10.87 -6.63 -12.50
CA GLN A 194 -11.13 -7.89 -13.16
C GLN A 194 -12.17 -7.63 -14.26
N ASN A 195 -11.90 -8.09 -15.48
CA ASN A 195 -12.82 -7.88 -16.61
C ASN A 195 -13.27 -6.42 -16.78
N SER A 196 -12.33 -5.47 -16.68
CA SER A 196 -12.57 -4.03 -16.79
C SER A 196 -13.43 -3.41 -15.67
N ARG A 197 -13.82 -4.15 -14.65
CA ARG A 197 -14.57 -3.68 -13.48
C ARG A 197 -13.65 -3.60 -12.27
N THR A 198 -13.73 -2.51 -11.51
CA THR A 198 -13.06 -2.40 -10.22
C THR A 198 -13.82 -3.22 -9.17
N ILE A 199 -13.15 -4.23 -8.61
CA ILE A 199 -13.74 -5.16 -7.64
C ILE A 199 -13.26 -4.93 -6.22
N ALA A 200 -12.15 -4.22 -6.03
CA ALA A 200 -11.65 -3.88 -4.71
C ALA A 200 -10.72 -2.65 -4.76
N GLN A 201 -10.62 -1.94 -3.65
CA GLN A 201 -9.77 -0.76 -3.49
C GLN A 201 -9.16 -0.73 -2.08
N VAL A 202 -7.89 -0.31 -2.00
CA VAL A 202 -7.21 -0.08 -0.72
C VAL A 202 -6.58 1.31 -0.70
N THR A 203 -6.76 2.02 0.39
CA THR A 203 -6.12 3.30 0.68
C THR A 203 -4.92 3.08 1.58
N VAL A 204 -3.78 3.71 1.26
CA VAL A 204 -2.56 3.62 2.06
C VAL A 204 -2.20 4.92 2.80
N ILE A 205 -3.03 5.94 2.71
CA ILE A 205 -2.90 7.18 3.50
C ILE A 205 -3.68 7.06 4.81
N ASN A 206 -3.31 7.87 5.78
CA ASN A 206 -3.91 7.89 7.11
C ASN A 206 -3.84 6.51 7.78
N ARG A 207 -4.97 6.04 8.32
CA ARG A 207 -5.09 4.69 8.90
C ARG A 207 -5.15 3.61 7.83
N GLY A 208 -5.60 3.96 6.63
CA GLY A 208 -5.93 3.03 5.55
C GLY A 208 -7.39 2.61 5.59
N GLU A 209 -7.91 2.25 4.42
CA GLU A 209 -9.26 1.73 4.24
C GLU A 209 -9.24 0.66 3.15
N VAL A 210 -10.00 -0.38 3.35
CA VAL A 210 -10.15 -1.50 2.41
C VAL A 210 -11.61 -1.59 2.02
N CYS A 211 -11.92 -1.47 0.72
CA CYS A 211 -13.25 -1.64 0.17
C CYS A 211 -13.26 -2.82 -0.80
N ILE A 212 -14.22 -3.72 -0.65
CA ILE A 212 -14.31 -4.98 -1.41
C ILE A 212 -15.75 -5.15 -1.89
N SER A 213 -15.93 -5.54 -3.16
CA SER A 213 -17.23 -5.82 -3.74
C SER A 213 -17.88 -7.01 -3.04
N ARG A 214 -19.21 -6.90 -2.75
CA ARG A 214 -19.99 -7.93 -2.05
C ARG A 214 -20.27 -9.16 -2.89
N ASP A 215 -20.17 -9.05 -4.21
CA ASP A 215 -20.48 -10.10 -5.18
C ASP A 215 -19.30 -11.04 -5.47
N LEU A 216 -18.18 -10.88 -4.75
CA LEU A 216 -17.03 -11.77 -4.89
C LEU A 216 -17.27 -13.11 -4.21
N ASN A 217 -16.72 -14.17 -4.83
CA ASN A 217 -16.66 -15.43 -4.13
C ASN A 217 -15.69 -15.36 -2.93
N PRO A 218 -15.93 -16.09 -1.84
CA PRO A 218 -15.13 -15.99 -0.62
C PRO A 218 -13.64 -16.28 -0.80
N ASP A 219 -13.27 -17.18 -1.72
CA ASP A 219 -11.85 -17.50 -1.97
C ASP A 219 -11.13 -16.32 -2.64
N LEU A 220 -11.77 -15.68 -3.63
CA LEU A 220 -11.26 -14.50 -4.31
C LEU A 220 -11.15 -13.31 -3.36
N GLU A 221 -12.20 -13.04 -2.57
CA GLU A 221 -12.19 -12.01 -1.54
C GLU A 221 -11.00 -12.19 -0.60
N HIS A 222 -10.79 -13.42 -0.13
CA HIS A 222 -9.70 -13.72 0.81
C HIS A 222 -8.30 -13.51 0.20
N ARG A 223 -8.11 -13.81 -1.10
CA ARG A 223 -6.85 -13.53 -1.82
C ARG A 223 -6.58 -12.05 -1.97
N ILE A 224 -7.61 -11.31 -2.32
CA ILE A 224 -7.54 -9.85 -2.45
C ILE A 224 -7.17 -9.22 -1.10
N THR A 225 -7.82 -9.62 -0.02
CA THR A 225 -7.51 -9.11 1.33
C THR A 225 -6.10 -9.48 1.76
N SER A 226 -5.64 -10.68 1.43
CA SER A 226 -4.25 -11.09 1.67
C SER A 226 -3.25 -10.18 0.97
N LEU A 227 -3.48 -9.84 -0.30
CA LEU A 227 -2.63 -8.90 -1.03
C LEU A 227 -2.73 -7.47 -0.46
N PHE A 228 -3.91 -7.02 -0.06
CA PHE A 228 -4.07 -5.71 0.60
C PHE A 228 -3.31 -5.62 1.91
N SER A 229 -3.22 -6.71 2.69
CA SER A 229 -2.36 -6.77 3.88
C SER A 229 -0.89 -6.52 3.53
N VAL A 230 -0.42 -7.06 2.40
CA VAL A 230 0.95 -6.81 1.92
C VAL A 230 1.13 -5.34 1.57
N ILE A 231 0.21 -4.75 0.80
CA ILE A 231 0.27 -3.34 0.38
C ILE A 231 0.26 -2.41 1.61
N LEU A 232 -0.60 -2.68 2.58
CA LEU A 232 -0.70 -1.89 3.82
C LEU A 232 0.55 -2.00 4.71
N LEU A 233 1.25 -3.12 4.67
CA LEU A 233 2.48 -3.37 5.44
C LEU A 233 3.76 -3.05 4.66
N MET A 234 3.64 -2.77 3.36
CA MET A 234 4.78 -2.44 2.52
C MET A 234 5.48 -1.19 3.06
N GLN A 235 6.77 -1.32 3.31
CA GLN A 235 7.66 -0.20 3.61
C GLN A 235 8.46 0.15 2.36
N ASN A 236 8.72 1.43 2.19
CA ASN A 236 9.70 1.84 1.20
C ASN A 236 11.07 1.33 1.64
N LEU A 237 11.84 0.81 0.69
CA LEU A 237 13.23 0.37 0.90
C LEU A 237 14.24 1.50 0.62
N ASP A 238 13.75 2.76 0.54
CA ASP A 238 14.54 3.96 0.26
C ASP A 238 15.55 4.26 1.37
#